data_72a420e8bf5102ec5b72b0ccd0f4ac9e
#
_entry.id   72a420e8bf5102ec5b72b0ccd0f4ac9e
#
_cell.length_a   1.000
_cell.length_b   1.000
_cell.length_c   1.000
_cell.angle_alpha   90.00
_cell.angle_beta   90.00
_cell.angle_gamma   90.00
#
_symmetry.space_group_name_H-M   'P 1'
#
loop_
_entity.id
_entity.type
_entity.pdbx_description
1 polymer ?
#
loop_
_entity_poly.entity_id
_entity_poly.type
_entity_poly.pdbx_seq_one_letter_code
_entity_poly.pdbx_strand_id
1 'polypeptide(L)'
;MRNTMMKNNYIKQKRKDQNSVNHWKIFEGQLVFLLAMVILFVVAYTFILQQAYTQTALKTEIERDISSADAVHKLVNNRLGRKDFNEIKSKADENTELFKNMSTYMNEIRTLNSTRYIYTATRNEDGRLIYVVDGLDPSAGDVRHPGDPIEKEMV
;
A
#
# COMPACT_ATOMS: atom_id res chain seq x y z
N MET A 1 -36.28 -65.07 -46.87
CA MET A 1 -36.34 -64.71 -45.41
C MET A 1 -34.98 -64.37 -44.77
N ARG A 2 -33.87 -65.04 -45.09
CA ARG A 2 -32.54 -64.86 -44.46
C ARG A 2 -31.92 -63.45 -44.64
N ASN A 3 -32.08 -62.81 -45.80
CA ASN A 3 -31.53 -61.50 -46.12
C ASN A 3 -32.19 -60.31 -45.35
N THR A 4 -33.48 -60.45 -45.03
CA THR A 4 -34.21 -59.43 -44.28
C THR A 4 -33.80 -59.36 -42.83
N MET A 5 -33.51 -60.51 -42.25
CA MET A 5 -33.02 -60.60 -40.85
C MET A 5 -31.61 -60.00 -40.68
N MET A 6 -30.69 -60.26 -41.62
CA MET A 6 -29.34 -59.68 -41.57
C MET A 6 -29.38 -58.16 -41.69
N LYS A 7 -30.20 -57.63 -42.56
CA LYS A 7 -30.37 -56.18 -42.78
C LYS A 7 -30.96 -55.50 -41.55
N ASN A 8 -31.90 -56.12 -40.85
CA ASN A 8 -32.44 -55.57 -39.59
C ASN A 8 -31.45 -55.58 -38.45
N ASN A 9 -30.63 -56.62 -38.32
CA ASN A 9 -29.58 -56.66 -37.32
C ASN A 9 -28.48 -55.61 -37.56
N TYR A 10 -28.09 -55.43 -38.82
CA TYR A 10 -27.13 -54.37 -39.18
C TYR A 10 -27.65 -52.97 -38.84
N ILE A 11 -28.93 -52.66 -39.15
CA ILE A 11 -29.54 -51.37 -38.84
C ILE A 11 -29.63 -51.16 -37.32
N LYS A 12 -29.97 -52.18 -36.54
CA LYS A 12 -29.98 -52.09 -35.07
C LYS A 12 -28.59 -51.83 -34.48
N GLN A 13 -27.57 -52.52 -35.00
CA GLN A 13 -26.18 -52.32 -34.57
C GLN A 13 -25.72 -50.89 -34.87
N LYS A 14 -25.91 -50.38 -36.08
CA LYS A 14 -25.56 -49.03 -36.49
C LYS A 14 -26.25 -47.93 -35.67
N ARG A 15 -27.50 -48.13 -35.25
CA ARG A 15 -28.22 -47.24 -34.34
C ARG A 15 -27.64 -47.25 -32.93
N LYS A 16 -27.23 -48.42 -32.45
CA LYS A 16 -26.64 -48.58 -31.11
C LYS A 16 -25.27 -47.88 -31.04
N ASP A 17 -24.43 -48.01 -32.08
CA ASP A 17 -23.12 -47.38 -32.18
C ASP A 17 -23.27 -45.87 -32.30
N GLN A 18 -24.25 -45.37 -33.08
CA GLN A 18 -24.51 -43.93 -33.24
C GLN A 18 -25.02 -43.29 -31.93
N ASN A 19 -25.85 -43.99 -31.17
CA ASN A 19 -26.28 -43.53 -29.83
C ASN A 19 -25.14 -43.50 -28.82
N SER A 20 -24.23 -44.48 -28.82
CA SER A 20 -23.08 -44.50 -27.94
C SER A 20 -22.11 -43.29 -28.23
N VAL A 21 -21.84 -43.02 -29.50
CA VAL A 21 -21.02 -41.90 -29.91
C VAL A 21 -21.63 -40.55 -29.50
N ASN A 22 -22.94 -40.40 -29.61
CA ASN A 22 -23.62 -39.21 -29.16
C ASN A 22 -23.59 -39.00 -27.65
N HIS A 23 -23.72 -40.07 -26.87
CA HIS A 23 -23.59 -40.03 -25.42
C HIS A 23 -22.18 -39.60 -24.98
N TRP A 24 -21.12 -40.09 -25.64
CA TRP A 24 -19.75 -39.71 -25.36
C TRP A 24 -19.52 -38.21 -25.63
N LYS A 25 -19.98 -37.69 -26.76
CA LYS A 25 -19.85 -36.27 -27.10
C LYS A 25 -20.58 -35.34 -26.11
N ILE A 26 -21.75 -35.77 -25.63
CA ILE A 26 -22.50 -35.01 -24.62
C ILE A 26 -21.74 -35.02 -23.29
N PHE A 27 -21.16 -36.15 -22.91
CA PHE A 27 -20.37 -36.29 -21.68
C PHE A 27 -19.09 -35.45 -21.74
N GLU A 28 -18.37 -35.46 -22.85
CA GLU A 28 -17.18 -34.64 -23.07
C GLU A 28 -17.55 -33.13 -22.98
N GLY A 29 -18.64 -32.70 -23.60
CA GLY A 29 -19.13 -31.32 -23.52
C GLY A 29 -19.47 -30.89 -22.08
N GLN A 30 -20.11 -31.77 -21.30
CA GLN A 30 -20.43 -31.51 -19.90
C GLN A 30 -19.17 -31.43 -19.05
N LEU A 31 -18.17 -32.28 -19.31
CA LEU A 31 -16.90 -32.28 -18.58
C LEU A 31 -16.14 -30.96 -18.84
N VAL A 32 -16.04 -30.53 -20.10
CA VAL A 32 -15.40 -29.27 -20.49
C VAL A 32 -16.10 -28.07 -19.85
N PHE A 33 -17.43 -28.07 -19.86
CA PHE A 33 -18.20 -27.00 -19.21
C PHE A 33 -17.95 -26.94 -17.70
N LEU A 34 -17.92 -28.10 -17.01
CA LEU A 34 -17.64 -28.17 -15.57
C LEU A 34 -16.24 -27.67 -15.25
N LEU A 35 -15.25 -28.03 -16.07
CA LEU A 35 -13.86 -27.58 -15.94
C LEU A 35 -13.75 -26.05 -16.14
N ALA A 36 -14.43 -25.51 -17.12
CA ALA A 36 -14.50 -24.07 -17.36
C ALA A 36 -15.11 -23.32 -16.16
N MET A 37 -16.19 -23.84 -15.59
CA MET A 37 -16.84 -23.27 -14.40
C MET A 37 -15.91 -23.29 -13.19
N VAL A 38 -15.16 -24.37 -12.96
CA VAL A 38 -14.18 -24.45 -11.86
C VAL A 38 -13.08 -23.42 -12.03
N ILE A 39 -12.53 -23.30 -13.24
CA ILE A 39 -11.49 -22.29 -13.55
C ILE A 39 -12.01 -20.86 -13.27
N LEU A 40 -13.22 -20.58 -13.74
CA LEU A 40 -13.85 -19.26 -13.56
C LEU A 40 -14.06 -18.96 -12.06
N PHE A 41 -14.46 -19.97 -11.28
CA PHE A 41 -14.63 -19.84 -9.84
C PHE A 41 -13.31 -19.58 -9.12
N VAL A 42 -12.23 -20.28 -9.50
CA VAL A 42 -10.90 -20.10 -8.93
C VAL A 42 -10.36 -18.67 -9.24
N VAL A 43 -10.57 -18.20 -10.47
CA VAL A 43 -10.15 -16.84 -10.86
C VAL A 43 -10.93 -15.78 -10.06
N ALA A 44 -12.24 -15.92 -9.95
CA ALA A 44 -13.07 -15.00 -9.17
C ALA A 44 -12.68 -15.00 -7.68
N TYR A 45 -12.46 -16.17 -7.12
CA TYR A 45 -12.05 -16.32 -5.73
C TYR A 45 -10.68 -15.69 -5.43
N THR A 46 -9.68 -15.92 -6.31
CA THR A 46 -8.36 -15.29 -6.19
C THR A 46 -8.44 -13.77 -6.29
N PHE A 47 -9.28 -13.25 -7.18
CA PHE A 47 -9.48 -11.80 -7.30
C PHE A 47 -10.08 -11.19 -6.02
N ILE A 48 -11.09 -11.82 -5.43
CA ILE A 48 -11.69 -11.37 -4.16
C ILE A 48 -10.68 -11.40 -3.01
N LEU A 49 -9.90 -12.48 -2.91
CA LEU A 49 -8.85 -12.60 -1.89
C LEU A 49 -7.79 -11.52 -2.04
N GLN A 50 -7.36 -11.25 -3.26
CA GLN A 50 -6.35 -10.22 -3.53
C GLN A 50 -6.85 -8.82 -3.13
N GLN A 51 -8.10 -8.49 -3.43
CA GLN A 51 -8.74 -7.24 -3.02
C GLN A 51 -8.80 -7.11 -1.49
N ALA A 52 -9.25 -8.14 -0.80
CA ALA A 52 -9.35 -8.15 0.66
C ALA A 52 -7.96 -8.03 1.32
N TYR A 53 -6.96 -8.74 0.80
CA TYR A 53 -5.59 -8.70 1.29
C TYR A 53 -4.97 -7.31 1.13
N THR A 54 -5.11 -6.69 -0.05
CA THR A 54 -4.56 -5.37 -0.34
C THR A 54 -5.17 -4.30 0.57
N GLN A 55 -6.48 -4.32 0.78
CA GLN A 55 -7.15 -3.36 1.68
C GLN A 55 -6.71 -3.52 3.14
N THR A 56 -6.58 -4.76 3.61
CA THR A 56 -6.14 -5.03 4.99
C THR A 56 -4.69 -4.63 5.20
N ALA A 57 -3.79 -4.94 4.26
CA ALA A 57 -2.39 -4.56 4.32
C ALA A 57 -2.22 -3.04 4.36
N LEU A 58 -2.90 -2.32 3.45
CA LEU A 58 -2.86 -0.86 3.38
C LEU A 58 -3.37 -0.21 4.68
N LYS A 59 -4.48 -0.71 5.23
CA LYS A 59 -5.03 -0.20 6.48
C LYS A 59 -4.07 -0.40 7.64
N THR A 60 -3.45 -1.57 7.76
CA THR A 60 -2.48 -1.87 8.82
C THR A 60 -1.23 -1.00 8.71
N GLU A 61 -0.77 -0.73 7.48
CA GLU A 61 0.38 0.13 7.23
C GLU A 61 0.09 1.58 7.62
N ILE A 62 -1.07 2.11 7.22
CA ILE A 62 -1.52 3.46 7.62
C ILE A 62 -1.66 3.58 9.14
N GLU A 63 -2.27 2.60 9.83
CA GLU A 63 -2.41 2.62 11.29
C GLU A 63 -1.05 2.58 11.99
N ARG A 64 -0.09 1.84 11.44
CA ARG A 64 1.30 1.80 11.96
C ARG A 64 1.98 3.15 11.79
N ASP A 65 1.85 3.77 10.61
CA ASP A 65 2.47 5.07 10.32
C ASP A 65 1.89 6.17 11.20
N ILE A 66 0.58 6.21 11.39
CA ILE A 66 -0.08 7.15 12.31
C ILE A 66 0.40 6.93 13.75
N SER A 67 0.47 5.68 14.21
CA SER A 67 0.97 5.36 15.56
C SER A 67 2.42 5.76 15.77
N SER A 68 3.27 5.55 14.76
CA SER A 68 4.67 5.98 14.76
C SER A 68 4.79 7.49 14.80
N ALA A 69 4.03 8.21 13.98
CA ALA A 69 4.01 9.68 13.97
C ALA A 69 3.54 10.25 15.32
N ASP A 70 2.53 9.68 15.94
CA ASP A 70 2.03 10.10 17.25
C ASP A 70 3.07 9.85 18.36
N ALA A 71 3.79 8.73 18.32
CA ALA A 71 4.87 8.44 19.23
C ALA A 71 6.03 9.45 19.10
N VAL A 72 6.44 9.77 17.87
CA VAL A 72 7.45 10.79 17.58
C VAL A 72 7.00 12.16 18.08
N HIS A 73 5.75 12.55 17.80
CA HIS A 73 5.19 13.82 18.27
C HIS A 73 5.22 13.93 19.82
N LYS A 74 4.86 12.86 20.51
CA LYS A 74 4.95 12.82 21.99
C LYS A 74 6.38 12.93 22.49
N LEU A 75 7.34 12.25 21.86
CA LEU A 75 8.75 12.35 22.21
C LEU A 75 9.28 13.78 22.05
N VAL A 76 8.98 14.43 20.92
CA VAL A 76 9.36 15.82 20.67
C VAL A 76 8.75 16.75 21.72
N ASN A 77 7.43 16.66 21.94
CA ASN A 77 6.73 17.53 22.88
C ASN A 77 7.15 17.34 24.35
N ASN A 78 7.62 16.16 24.73
CA ASN A 78 8.08 15.91 26.09
C ASN A 78 9.41 16.60 26.42
N ARG A 79 10.24 16.84 25.41
CA ARG A 79 11.58 17.43 25.60
C ARG A 79 11.68 18.86 25.13
N LEU A 80 10.94 19.20 24.06
CA LEU A 80 10.99 20.53 23.44
C LEU A 80 9.67 21.25 23.70
N GLY A 81 9.74 22.37 24.38
CA GLY A 81 8.57 23.19 24.66
C GLY A 81 8.21 24.13 23.51
N ARG A 82 6.94 24.57 23.45
CA ARG A 82 6.50 25.56 22.47
C ARG A 82 7.36 26.85 22.46
N LYS A 83 7.90 27.22 23.64
CA LYS A 83 8.77 28.41 23.77
C LYS A 83 10.05 28.25 22.97
N ASP A 84 10.67 27.08 23.01
CA ASP A 84 11.92 26.78 22.32
C ASP A 84 11.77 26.96 20.81
N PHE A 85 10.65 26.51 20.26
CA PHE A 85 10.33 26.68 18.82
C PHE A 85 10.06 28.16 18.44
N ASN A 86 9.53 28.95 19.35
CA ASN A 86 9.24 30.35 19.10
C ASN A 86 10.48 31.27 19.11
N GLU A 87 11.60 30.78 19.67
CA GLU A 87 12.87 31.50 19.68
C GLU A 87 13.64 31.38 18.37
N ILE A 88 13.33 30.36 17.56
CA ILE A 88 13.98 30.08 16.27
C ILE A 88 13.09 30.62 15.14
N LYS A 89 13.57 31.64 14.42
CA LYS A 89 12.78 32.32 13.39
C LYS A 89 13.50 32.47 12.05
N SER A 90 14.82 32.36 12.06
CA SER A 90 15.64 32.68 10.88
C SER A 90 16.88 31.79 10.83
N LYS A 91 17.51 31.76 9.68
CA LYS A 91 18.80 31.07 9.47
C LYS A 91 19.90 31.53 10.42
N ALA A 92 19.88 32.75 10.92
CA ALA A 92 20.86 33.25 11.86
C ALA A 92 20.83 32.50 13.20
N ASP A 93 19.66 31.94 13.55
CA ASP A 93 19.43 31.23 14.80
C ASP A 93 20.06 29.83 14.81
N GLU A 94 20.51 29.31 13.66
CA GLU A 94 21.20 28.01 13.54
C GLU A 94 22.49 27.94 14.35
N ASN A 95 23.12 29.10 14.62
CA ASN A 95 24.35 29.17 15.40
C ASN A 95 24.09 29.08 16.92
N THR A 96 22.84 29.16 17.36
CA THR A 96 22.48 29.10 18.77
C THR A 96 22.63 27.68 19.33
N GLU A 97 23.00 27.59 20.62
CA GLU A 97 23.01 26.30 21.33
C GLU A 97 21.62 25.65 21.35
N LEU A 98 20.56 26.44 21.45
CA LEU A 98 19.19 25.97 21.44
C LEU A 98 18.90 25.22 20.13
N PHE A 99 19.16 25.84 18.97
CA PHE A 99 18.95 25.21 17.68
C PHE A 99 19.74 23.91 17.52
N LYS A 100 21.03 23.95 17.85
CA LYS A 100 21.93 22.77 17.77
C LYS A 100 21.40 21.60 18.59
N ASN A 101 20.97 21.87 19.83
CA ASN A 101 20.39 20.86 20.70
C ASN A 101 19.09 20.29 20.16
N MET A 102 18.22 21.14 19.60
CA MET A 102 16.96 20.72 18.99
C MET A 102 17.19 19.89 17.74
N SER A 103 18.06 20.34 16.84
CA SER A 103 18.38 19.64 15.60
C SER A 103 19.02 18.27 15.88
N THR A 104 19.97 18.20 16.82
CA THR A 104 20.59 16.93 17.26
C THR A 104 19.55 15.96 17.78
N TYR A 105 18.68 16.44 18.68
CA TYR A 105 17.64 15.59 19.26
C TYR A 105 16.64 15.09 18.21
N MET A 106 16.23 15.95 17.29
CA MET A 106 15.33 15.54 16.21
C MET A 106 15.99 14.54 15.26
N ASN A 107 17.30 14.70 14.99
CA ASN A 107 18.06 13.73 14.19
C ASN A 107 18.16 12.37 14.89
N GLU A 108 18.39 12.34 16.20
CA GLU A 108 18.37 11.10 17.00
C GLU A 108 17.02 10.39 16.89
N ILE A 109 15.90 11.11 17.10
CA ILE A 109 14.56 10.54 17.00
C ILE A 109 14.31 10.03 15.58
N ARG A 110 14.68 10.79 14.56
CA ARG A 110 14.54 10.40 13.16
C ARG A 110 15.26 9.08 12.87
N THR A 111 16.49 8.96 13.35
CA THR A 111 17.32 7.78 13.14
C THR A 111 16.77 6.55 13.88
N LEU A 112 16.37 6.73 15.14
CA LEU A 112 15.80 5.66 15.97
C LEU A 112 14.50 5.11 15.40
N ASN A 113 13.66 5.96 14.80
CA ASN A 113 12.39 5.55 14.21
C ASN A 113 12.50 5.18 12.72
N SER A 114 13.70 5.19 12.14
CA SER A 114 13.93 4.94 10.71
C SER A 114 13.06 5.83 9.81
N THR A 115 12.73 7.03 10.28
CA THR A 115 11.92 8.00 9.54
C THR A 115 12.83 8.77 8.58
N ARG A 116 12.39 9.00 7.35
CA ARG A 116 13.19 9.71 6.36
C ARG A 116 13.34 11.19 6.71
N TYR A 117 12.24 11.83 7.08
CA TYR A 117 12.20 13.25 7.42
C TYR A 117 11.43 13.47 8.72
N ILE A 118 11.99 14.30 9.60
CA ILE A 118 11.30 14.89 10.76
C ILE A 118 11.64 16.37 10.77
N TYR A 119 10.63 17.19 10.76
CA TYR A 119 10.81 18.64 10.83
C TYR A 119 9.70 19.27 11.66
N THR A 120 9.94 20.48 12.14
CA THR A 120 8.93 21.30 12.78
C THR A 120 8.63 22.52 11.92
N ALA A 121 7.40 22.99 11.99
CA ALA A 121 6.92 24.12 11.22
C ALA A 121 6.12 25.09 12.08
N THR A 122 6.16 26.36 11.72
CA THR A 122 5.31 27.39 12.31
C THR A 122 4.74 28.31 11.20
N ARG A 123 3.80 29.18 11.57
CA ARG A 123 3.35 30.25 10.67
C ARG A 123 4.13 31.51 10.95
N ASN A 124 4.67 32.11 9.90
CA ASN A 124 5.26 33.45 9.99
C ASN A 124 4.19 34.55 10.07
N GLU A 125 4.61 35.77 10.17
CA GLU A 125 3.73 36.96 10.26
C GLU A 125 2.78 37.11 9.07
N ASP A 126 3.18 36.62 7.88
CA ASP A 126 2.36 36.59 6.67
C ASP A 126 1.38 35.40 6.63
N GLY A 127 1.36 34.56 7.67
CA GLY A 127 0.52 33.35 7.74
C GLY A 127 1.02 32.16 6.94
N ARG A 128 2.22 32.23 6.32
CA ARG A 128 2.82 31.13 5.57
C ARG A 128 3.50 30.14 6.51
N LEU A 129 3.44 28.86 6.16
CA LEU A 129 4.19 27.83 6.86
C LEU A 129 5.68 27.91 6.50
N ILE A 130 6.51 27.92 7.53
CA ILE A 130 7.97 27.94 7.42
C ILE A 130 8.57 26.84 8.28
N TYR A 131 9.75 26.33 7.88
CA TYR A 131 10.53 25.41 8.68
C TYR A 131 11.09 26.12 9.91
N VAL A 132 11.14 25.39 11.04
CA VAL A 132 11.77 25.86 12.29
C VAL A 132 13.01 25.05 12.56
N VAL A 133 12.88 23.72 12.65
CA VAL A 133 14.02 22.81 12.83
C VAL A 133 13.80 21.61 11.91
N ASP A 134 14.84 21.28 11.16
CA ASP A 134 14.93 20.05 10.40
C ASP A 134 15.80 19.03 11.19
N GLY A 135 15.33 17.80 11.28
CA GLY A 135 16.04 16.70 11.92
C GLY A 135 16.99 15.95 10.98
N LEU A 136 17.26 16.47 9.79
CA LEU A 136 18.33 15.94 8.95
C LEU A 136 19.71 16.28 9.51
N ASP A 137 20.71 15.50 9.12
CA ASP A 137 22.10 15.83 9.40
C ASP A 137 22.44 17.16 8.72
N PRO A 138 23.08 18.12 9.43
CA PRO A 138 23.43 19.40 8.84
C PRO A 138 24.29 19.32 7.58
N SER A 139 24.99 18.22 7.35
CA SER A 139 25.78 17.96 6.14
C SER A 139 24.96 17.38 4.97
N ALA A 140 23.68 17.04 5.18
CA ALA A 140 22.82 16.56 4.12
C ALA A 140 22.49 17.67 3.12
N GLY A 141 22.49 17.34 1.83
CA GLY A 141 22.28 18.35 0.77
C GLY A 141 20.85 18.88 0.66
N ASP A 142 19.89 18.24 1.35
CA ASP A 142 18.46 18.57 1.32
C ASP A 142 17.94 19.13 2.66
N VAL A 143 18.84 19.52 3.57
CA VAL A 143 18.51 20.18 4.84
C VAL A 143 17.77 21.49 4.59
N ARG A 144 16.70 21.71 5.35
CA ARG A 144 15.93 22.96 5.35
C ARG A 144 16.37 23.87 6.51
N HIS A 145 16.42 25.14 6.23
CA HIS A 145 16.85 26.15 7.21
C HIS A 145 15.65 26.81 7.90
N PRO A 146 15.81 27.31 9.12
CA PRO A 146 14.78 28.10 9.79
C PRO A 146 14.39 29.31 8.95
N GLY A 147 13.07 29.47 8.74
CA GLY A 147 12.53 30.52 7.90
C GLY A 147 12.31 30.16 6.43
N ASP A 148 12.85 29.04 5.97
CA ASP A 148 12.56 28.55 4.63
C ASP A 148 11.06 28.22 4.47
N PRO A 149 10.43 28.57 3.34
CA PRO A 149 9.02 28.26 3.12
C PRO A 149 8.82 26.76 2.89
N ILE A 150 7.75 26.22 3.46
CA ILE A 150 7.32 24.86 3.14
C ILE A 150 6.67 24.86 1.76
N GLU A 151 7.05 23.90 0.94
CA GLU A 151 6.56 23.74 -0.42
C GLU A 151 5.03 23.47 -0.41
N LYS A 152 4.31 24.11 -1.35
CA LYS A 152 2.84 23.99 -1.44
C LYS A 152 2.33 22.57 -1.65
N GLU A 153 3.17 21.69 -2.18
CA GLU A 153 2.85 20.30 -2.45
C GLU A 153 2.88 19.42 -1.18
N MET A 154 3.38 19.97 -0.06
CA MET A 154 3.45 19.28 1.24
C MET A 154 2.40 19.77 2.26
N VAL A 155 1.46 20.61 1.84
CA VAL A 155 0.45 21.22 2.73
C VAL A 155 -0.98 20.71 2.35
#